data_4c2d4528e56f5153a0b17b04ddd124bf
#
_entry.id   4c2d4528e56f5153a0b17b04ddd124bf
#
_cell.length_a   1.000
_cell.length_b   1.000
_cell.length_c   1.000
_cell.angle_alpha   90.00
_cell.angle_beta   90.00
_cell.angle_gamma   90.00
#
_symmetry.space_group_name_H-M   'P 1'
#
loop_
_entity.id
_entity.type
_entity.pdbx_description
1 polymer ?
#
loop_
_entity_poly.entity_id
_entity_poly.type
_entity_poly.pdbx_seq_one_letter_code
_entity_poly.pdbx_strand_id
1 'polypeptide(L)'
;MLELRNISAGYDTGIVLRDVSITVPDDAVVALLGPNGAGKTTLLRVASGLLKPYSGQILVDGEDLTDKKAFHLARKGIIHVPEGRGIFPSLTVTDNIQLQAKPSEFKKSLAKATSVFPRLGERANQIARTMSGGEQQMLALSHAYVGNPKTVLLDEVSMGLAPKIVEEIFVYLEDLAKQGIAQLLVEQYVSRALQLADYVYILDRGRISFAGEPGEISEETIMNSYLGSLAS
;
A
#
# COMPACT_ATOMS: atom_id res chain seq x y z
N MET A 1 -8.68 1.61 -12.52
CA MET A 1 -8.19 2.95 -12.05
C MET A 1 -8.83 3.30 -10.72
N LEU A 2 -8.05 3.78 -9.74
CA LEU A 2 -8.52 4.31 -8.46
C LEU A 2 -8.34 5.84 -8.44
N GLU A 3 -9.38 6.58 -8.10
CA GLU A 3 -9.34 8.03 -7.96
C GLU A 3 -9.88 8.46 -6.60
N LEU A 4 -9.18 9.36 -5.96
CA LEU A 4 -9.63 10.09 -4.78
C LEU A 4 -9.80 11.56 -5.20
N ARG A 5 -11.00 12.09 -5.08
CA ARG A 5 -11.33 13.46 -5.51
C ARG A 5 -11.74 14.33 -4.34
N ASN A 6 -11.01 15.42 -4.11
CA ASN A 6 -11.28 16.45 -3.09
C ASN A 6 -11.52 15.87 -1.68
N ILE A 7 -10.73 14.85 -1.30
CA ILE A 7 -10.86 14.15 -0.03
C ILE A 7 -10.50 15.05 1.15
N SER A 8 -11.44 15.22 2.06
CA SER A 8 -11.16 15.71 3.40
C SER A 8 -11.56 14.65 4.41
N ALA A 9 -10.62 14.25 5.27
CA ALA A 9 -10.80 13.17 6.22
C ALA A 9 -9.96 13.37 7.48
N GLY A 10 -10.30 12.66 8.54
CA GLY A 10 -9.58 12.70 9.79
C GLY A 10 -10.22 11.79 10.84
N TYR A 11 -9.89 12.04 12.08
CA TYR A 11 -10.38 11.30 13.24
C TYR A 11 -11.08 12.27 14.21
N ASP A 12 -11.64 11.75 15.28
CA ASP A 12 -12.34 12.57 16.29
C ASP A 12 -11.51 13.77 16.82
N THR A 13 -10.19 13.64 16.75
CA THR A 13 -9.23 14.68 17.20
C THR A 13 -8.96 15.77 16.16
N GLY A 14 -9.48 15.64 14.93
CA GLY A 14 -9.32 16.70 13.92
C GLY A 14 -9.17 16.22 12.48
N ILE A 15 -9.18 17.18 11.58
CA ILE A 15 -9.00 16.97 10.14
C ILE A 15 -7.52 16.75 9.84
N VAL A 16 -7.21 15.60 9.22
CA VAL A 16 -5.87 15.22 8.78
C VAL A 16 -5.65 15.54 7.30
N LEU A 17 -6.60 15.18 6.45
CA LEU A 17 -6.57 15.42 5.00
C LEU A 17 -7.48 16.58 4.64
N ARG A 18 -7.02 17.48 3.76
CA ARG A 18 -7.71 18.70 3.35
C ARG A 18 -7.68 18.82 1.84
N ASP A 19 -8.80 18.50 1.19
CA ASP A 19 -9.00 18.68 -0.24
C ASP A 19 -7.94 17.94 -1.08
N VAL A 20 -7.66 16.67 -0.74
CA VAL A 20 -6.65 15.84 -1.38
C VAL A 20 -7.24 15.14 -2.59
N SER A 21 -6.60 15.32 -3.75
CA SER A 21 -6.96 14.59 -4.98
C SER A 21 -5.74 13.85 -5.50
N ILE A 22 -5.88 12.53 -5.72
CA ILE A 22 -4.87 11.68 -6.34
C ILE A 22 -5.53 10.69 -7.28
N THR A 23 -4.78 10.23 -8.26
CA THR A 23 -5.18 9.18 -9.21
C THR A 23 -4.12 8.10 -9.23
N VAL A 24 -4.55 6.85 -9.17
CA VAL A 24 -3.73 5.66 -9.42
C VAL A 24 -4.27 5.02 -10.70
N PRO A 25 -3.61 5.27 -11.86
CA PRO A 25 -4.00 4.66 -13.12
C PRO A 25 -3.87 3.13 -13.08
N ASP A 26 -4.54 2.44 -13.99
CA ASP A 26 -4.29 1.02 -14.18
C ASP A 26 -2.83 0.80 -14.62
N ASP A 27 -2.25 -0.30 -14.23
CA ASP A 27 -0.89 -0.75 -14.57
C ASP A 27 0.24 0.20 -14.12
N ALA A 28 -0.06 1.25 -13.34
CA ALA A 28 0.91 2.25 -12.91
C ALA A 28 1.31 2.08 -11.43
N VAL A 29 2.54 2.47 -11.12
CA VAL A 29 3.05 2.63 -9.76
C VAL A 29 3.05 4.11 -9.39
N VAL A 30 2.29 4.47 -8.38
CA VAL A 30 2.19 5.84 -7.85
C VAL A 30 2.84 5.88 -6.48
N ALA A 31 3.87 6.70 -6.31
CA ALA A 31 4.47 6.93 -5.00
C ALA A 31 3.76 8.08 -4.27
N LEU A 32 3.45 7.86 -3.00
CA LEU A 32 2.95 8.90 -2.09
C LEU A 32 4.00 9.17 -1.03
N LEU A 33 4.73 10.24 -1.20
CA LEU A 33 5.83 10.68 -0.33
C LEU A 33 5.37 11.76 0.64
N GLY A 34 6.18 12.06 1.63
CA GLY A 34 5.95 13.14 2.59
C GLY A 34 6.38 12.77 4.01
N PRO A 35 6.50 13.76 4.90
CA PRO A 35 6.98 13.57 6.27
C PRO A 35 6.04 12.69 7.10
N ASN A 36 6.55 12.23 8.25
CA ASN A 36 5.71 11.50 9.21
C ASN A 36 4.63 12.46 9.74
N GLY A 37 3.40 11.93 9.86
CA GLY A 37 2.24 12.73 10.25
C GLY A 37 1.61 13.56 9.13
N ALA A 38 2.13 13.53 7.89
CA ALA A 38 1.53 14.25 6.76
C ALA A 38 0.12 13.76 6.38
N GLY A 39 -0.26 12.52 6.76
CA GLY A 39 -1.56 11.94 6.49
C GLY A 39 -1.54 10.77 5.50
N LYS A 40 -0.38 10.24 5.14
CA LYS A 40 -0.21 9.15 4.14
C LYS A 40 -1.06 7.91 4.49
N THR A 41 -0.87 7.34 5.69
CA THR A 41 -1.68 6.22 6.18
C THR A 41 -3.17 6.55 6.23
N THR A 42 -3.53 7.79 6.59
CA THR A 42 -4.93 8.24 6.57
C THR A 42 -5.51 8.20 5.17
N LEU A 43 -4.74 8.63 4.17
CA LEU A 43 -5.15 8.58 2.77
C LEU A 43 -5.33 7.13 2.28
N LEU A 44 -4.42 6.21 2.63
CA LEU A 44 -4.56 4.78 2.31
C LEU A 44 -5.79 4.15 2.99
N ARG A 45 -6.10 4.55 4.24
CA ARG A 45 -7.32 4.10 4.94
C ARG A 45 -8.59 4.60 4.27
N VAL A 46 -8.59 5.83 3.74
CA VAL A 46 -9.71 6.33 2.92
C VAL A 46 -9.80 5.55 1.62
N ALA A 47 -8.68 5.39 0.90
CA ALA A 47 -8.61 4.67 -0.37
C ALA A 47 -9.07 3.20 -0.28
N SER A 48 -8.90 2.58 0.89
CA SER A 48 -9.36 1.21 1.17
C SER A 48 -10.76 1.10 1.78
N GLY A 49 -11.43 2.24 2.04
CA GLY A 49 -12.75 2.28 2.68
C GLY A 49 -12.74 1.93 4.17
N LEU A 50 -11.55 1.93 4.81
CA LEU A 50 -11.40 1.73 6.26
C LEU A 50 -11.67 3.02 7.05
N LEU A 51 -11.60 4.18 6.39
CA LEU A 51 -11.95 5.47 6.96
C LEU A 51 -12.89 6.19 5.99
N LYS A 52 -14.06 6.58 6.46
CA LYS A 52 -15.01 7.37 5.66
C LYS A 52 -14.52 8.82 5.62
N PRO A 53 -14.42 9.44 4.42
CA PRO A 53 -14.09 10.87 4.32
C PRO A 53 -15.26 11.75 4.80
N TYR A 54 -14.97 12.95 5.26
CA TYR A 54 -15.96 13.96 5.58
C TYR A 54 -16.56 14.59 4.30
N SER A 55 -15.73 14.70 3.26
CA SER A 55 -16.11 15.19 1.92
C SER A 55 -15.18 14.59 0.85
N GLY A 56 -15.61 14.71 -0.40
CA GLY A 56 -14.91 14.17 -1.56
C GLY A 56 -15.47 12.83 -2.01
N GLN A 57 -14.81 12.20 -2.98
CA GLN A 57 -15.28 10.97 -3.61
C GLN A 57 -14.15 9.95 -3.76
N ILE A 58 -14.50 8.67 -3.59
CA ILE A 58 -13.65 7.51 -3.88
C ILE A 58 -14.24 6.82 -5.10
N LEU A 59 -13.53 6.85 -6.22
CA LEU A 59 -13.98 6.25 -7.46
C LEU A 59 -13.07 5.06 -7.83
N VAL A 60 -13.68 3.95 -8.18
CA VAL A 60 -12.99 2.77 -8.71
C VAL A 60 -13.59 2.44 -10.06
N ASP A 61 -12.80 2.52 -11.12
CA ASP A 61 -13.26 2.35 -12.52
C ASP A 61 -14.45 3.28 -12.86
N GLY A 62 -14.44 4.51 -12.31
CA GLY A 62 -15.51 5.51 -12.48
C GLY A 62 -16.76 5.29 -11.61
N GLU A 63 -16.85 4.18 -10.86
CA GLU A 63 -17.95 3.92 -9.91
C GLU A 63 -17.67 4.60 -8.58
N ASP A 64 -18.62 5.38 -8.07
CA ASP A 64 -18.52 6.03 -6.75
C ASP A 64 -18.75 5.02 -5.63
N LEU A 65 -17.71 4.78 -4.84
CA LEU A 65 -17.72 3.86 -3.70
C LEU A 65 -17.55 4.58 -2.35
N THR A 66 -17.69 5.90 -2.30
CA THR A 66 -17.43 6.75 -1.13
C THR A 66 -18.17 6.28 0.13
N ASP A 67 -19.44 5.88 -0.03
CA ASP A 67 -20.27 5.41 1.07
C ASP A 67 -20.23 3.88 1.27
N LYS A 68 -19.38 3.19 0.54
CA LYS A 68 -19.28 1.73 0.63
C LYS A 68 -18.30 1.31 1.74
N LYS A 69 -18.57 0.18 2.36
CA LYS A 69 -17.67 -0.45 3.34
C LYS A 69 -16.44 -1.04 2.64
N ALA A 70 -15.32 -1.15 3.35
CA ALA A 70 -14.04 -1.66 2.86
C ALA A 70 -14.15 -2.97 2.04
N PHE A 71 -15.04 -3.90 2.44
CA PHE A 71 -15.20 -5.17 1.71
C PHE A 71 -15.75 -4.99 0.28
N HIS A 72 -16.47 -3.89 -0.01
CA HIS A 72 -16.91 -3.59 -1.39
C HIS A 72 -15.71 -3.15 -2.25
N LEU A 73 -14.81 -2.32 -1.69
CA LEU A 73 -13.58 -1.91 -2.39
C LEU A 73 -12.67 -3.13 -2.61
N ALA A 74 -12.53 -4.00 -1.61
CA ALA A 74 -11.79 -5.25 -1.75
C ALA A 74 -12.34 -6.15 -2.87
N ARG A 75 -13.68 -6.26 -3.01
CA ARG A 75 -14.32 -6.99 -4.12
C ARG A 75 -14.08 -6.35 -5.48
N LYS A 76 -13.82 -5.06 -5.54
CA LYS A 76 -13.41 -4.34 -6.77
C LYS A 76 -11.92 -4.49 -7.07
N GLY A 77 -11.17 -5.21 -6.23
CA GLY A 77 -9.76 -5.51 -6.43
C GLY A 77 -8.82 -4.51 -5.75
N ILE A 78 -9.29 -3.72 -4.78
CA ILE A 78 -8.41 -2.87 -3.97
C ILE A 78 -7.94 -3.68 -2.77
N ILE A 79 -6.65 -3.99 -2.71
CA ILE A 79 -6.03 -4.67 -1.56
C ILE A 79 -5.14 -3.67 -0.81
N HIS A 80 -5.28 -3.63 0.51
CA HIS A 80 -4.46 -2.80 1.38
C HIS A 80 -3.53 -3.68 2.23
N VAL A 81 -2.23 -3.48 2.09
CA VAL A 81 -1.20 -4.03 2.97
C VAL A 81 -0.80 -2.92 3.94
N PRO A 82 -1.30 -2.95 5.17
CA PRO A 82 -1.10 -1.86 6.12
C PRO A 82 0.30 -1.93 6.75
N GLU A 83 0.75 -0.83 7.32
CA GLU A 83 1.82 -0.82 8.30
C GLU A 83 1.53 -1.85 9.42
N GLY A 84 2.55 -2.58 9.89
CA GLY A 84 2.36 -3.63 10.89
C GLY A 84 1.89 -4.97 10.31
N ARG A 85 1.97 -5.14 8.98
CA ARG A 85 1.86 -6.40 8.23
C ARG A 85 0.45 -6.93 7.96
N GLY A 86 -0.56 -6.67 8.81
CA GLY A 86 -1.95 -7.11 8.59
C GLY A 86 -2.13 -8.64 8.52
N ILE A 87 -1.25 -9.41 9.15
CA ILE A 87 -1.34 -10.88 9.26
C ILE A 87 -2.05 -11.32 10.53
N PHE A 88 -2.49 -12.56 10.57
CA PHE A 88 -3.05 -13.21 11.76
C PHE A 88 -1.92 -13.95 12.52
N PRO A 89 -1.34 -13.37 13.57
CA PRO A 89 -0.09 -13.86 14.17
C PRO A 89 -0.23 -15.21 14.87
N SER A 90 -1.41 -15.60 15.29
CA SER A 90 -1.70 -16.90 15.93
C SER A 90 -2.02 -18.03 14.97
N LEU A 91 -2.18 -17.75 13.69
CA LEU A 91 -2.44 -18.72 12.65
C LEU A 91 -1.15 -19.17 11.97
N THR A 92 -1.19 -20.33 11.29
CA THR A 92 -0.08 -20.78 10.45
C THR A 92 0.05 -19.93 9.19
N VAL A 93 1.18 -20.05 8.48
CA VAL A 93 1.37 -19.44 7.15
C VAL A 93 0.26 -19.88 6.20
N THR A 94 0.00 -21.17 6.14
CA THR A 94 -1.06 -21.77 5.30
C THR A 94 -2.43 -21.17 5.63
N ASP A 95 -2.80 -21.08 6.91
CA ASP A 95 -4.10 -20.53 7.33
C ASP A 95 -4.23 -19.04 6.98
N ASN A 96 -3.16 -18.26 7.15
CA ASN A 96 -3.12 -16.85 6.73
C ASN A 96 -3.41 -16.71 5.22
N ILE A 97 -2.76 -17.52 4.38
CA ILE A 97 -2.98 -17.52 2.93
C ILE A 97 -4.41 -18.00 2.60
N GLN A 98 -4.91 -19.00 3.32
CA GLN A 98 -6.26 -19.53 3.11
C GLN A 98 -7.36 -18.50 3.36
N LEU A 99 -7.21 -17.66 4.37
CA LEU A 99 -8.18 -16.59 4.68
C LEU A 99 -8.29 -15.52 3.57
N GLN A 100 -7.26 -15.39 2.75
CA GLN A 100 -7.22 -14.44 1.63
C GLN A 100 -7.69 -15.05 0.31
N ALA A 101 -7.70 -16.37 0.21
CA ALA A 101 -8.05 -17.08 -1.00
C ALA A 101 -9.54 -17.44 -1.04
N LYS A 102 -10.13 -17.45 -2.24
CA LYS A 102 -11.42 -18.12 -2.41
C LYS A 102 -11.26 -19.61 -2.11
N PRO A 103 -12.20 -20.25 -1.37
CA PRO A 103 -12.07 -21.68 -1.02
C PRO A 103 -11.79 -22.60 -2.20
N SER A 104 -12.42 -22.32 -3.35
CA SER A 104 -12.24 -23.08 -4.60
C SER A 104 -10.86 -22.90 -5.25
N GLU A 105 -10.14 -21.83 -4.92
CA GLU A 105 -8.85 -21.44 -5.53
C GLU A 105 -7.67 -21.59 -4.57
N PHE A 106 -7.90 -22.08 -3.34
CA PHE A 106 -6.89 -22.12 -2.28
C PHE A 106 -5.58 -22.80 -2.71
N LYS A 107 -5.65 -24.00 -3.33
CA LYS A 107 -4.45 -24.71 -3.78
C LYS A 107 -3.63 -23.89 -4.79
N LYS A 108 -4.30 -23.20 -5.72
CA LYS A 108 -3.66 -22.32 -6.71
C LYS A 108 -3.05 -21.10 -6.03
N SER A 109 -3.77 -20.50 -5.09
CA SER A 109 -3.33 -19.33 -4.33
C SER A 109 -2.10 -19.66 -3.47
N LEU A 110 -2.10 -20.80 -2.78
CA LEU A 110 -0.96 -21.26 -2.00
C LEU A 110 0.25 -21.51 -2.90
N ALA A 111 0.06 -22.20 -4.01
CA ALA A 111 1.15 -22.45 -4.98
C ALA A 111 1.72 -21.12 -5.53
N LYS A 112 0.86 -20.15 -5.85
CA LYS A 112 1.28 -18.81 -6.31
C LYS A 112 2.08 -18.08 -5.21
N ALA A 113 1.57 -18.02 -3.99
CA ALA A 113 2.26 -17.36 -2.88
C ALA A 113 3.63 -18.00 -2.58
N THR A 114 3.73 -19.33 -2.60
CA THR A 114 4.98 -20.05 -2.33
C THR A 114 5.96 -20.04 -3.51
N SER A 115 5.49 -19.83 -4.73
CA SER A 115 6.40 -19.64 -5.88
C SER A 115 7.09 -18.27 -5.84
N VAL A 116 6.37 -17.23 -5.41
CA VAL A 116 6.91 -15.88 -5.26
C VAL A 116 7.76 -15.77 -3.98
N PHE A 117 7.31 -16.37 -2.90
CA PHE A 117 7.97 -16.37 -1.59
C PHE A 117 8.30 -17.80 -1.14
N PRO A 118 9.37 -18.44 -1.65
CA PRO A 118 9.68 -19.85 -1.36
C PRO A 118 9.78 -20.17 0.13
N ARG A 119 10.28 -19.21 0.94
CA ARG A 119 10.36 -19.32 2.40
C ARG A 119 9.01 -19.58 3.07
N LEU A 120 7.91 -19.08 2.49
CA LEU A 120 6.57 -19.34 3.01
C LEU A 120 6.18 -20.82 2.81
N GLY A 121 6.60 -21.43 1.71
CA GLY A 121 6.40 -22.85 1.46
C GLY A 121 7.17 -23.74 2.44
N GLU A 122 8.43 -23.41 2.72
CA GLU A 122 9.27 -24.12 3.70
C GLU A 122 8.69 -24.05 5.12
N ARG A 123 7.92 -23.00 5.42
CA ARG A 123 7.35 -22.70 6.73
C ARG A 123 5.83 -22.79 6.78
N ALA A 124 5.22 -23.50 5.85
CA ALA A 124 3.77 -23.57 5.65
C ALA A 124 2.96 -23.82 6.93
N ASN A 125 3.46 -24.69 7.82
CA ASN A 125 2.83 -25.07 9.09
C ASN A 125 3.34 -24.24 10.29
N GLN A 126 4.26 -23.28 10.08
CA GLN A 126 4.78 -22.45 11.16
C GLN A 126 3.76 -21.38 11.55
N ILE A 127 3.64 -21.12 12.87
CA ILE A 127 2.79 -20.06 13.40
C ILE A 127 3.43 -18.69 13.06
N ALA A 128 2.67 -17.79 12.42
CA ALA A 128 3.17 -16.56 11.85
C ALA A 128 3.93 -15.67 12.84
N ARG A 129 3.50 -15.57 14.11
CA ARG A 129 4.20 -14.78 15.15
C ARG A 129 5.63 -15.25 15.44
N THR A 130 5.97 -16.52 15.12
CA THR A 130 7.30 -17.10 15.37
C THR A 130 8.27 -16.91 14.21
N MET A 131 7.81 -16.31 13.11
CA MET A 131 8.63 -15.99 11.96
C MET A 131 9.43 -14.71 12.18
N SER A 132 10.52 -14.54 11.41
CA SER A 132 11.26 -13.28 11.39
C SER A 132 10.39 -12.13 10.85
N GLY A 133 10.77 -10.88 11.16
CA GLY A 133 10.06 -9.70 10.67
C GLY A 133 9.92 -9.66 9.14
N GLY A 134 10.98 -10.02 8.41
CA GLY A 134 10.97 -10.09 6.96
C GLY A 134 10.04 -11.19 6.41
N GLU A 135 10.03 -12.37 7.03
CA GLU A 135 9.13 -13.45 6.63
C GLU A 135 7.66 -13.11 6.89
N GLN A 136 7.37 -12.43 8.00
CA GLN A 136 6.02 -11.92 8.26
C GLN A 136 5.60 -10.86 7.23
N GLN A 137 6.54 -10.03 6.78
CA GLN A 137 6.27 -9.05 5.72
C GLN A 137 6.04 -9.71 4.36
N MET A 138 6.81 -10.77 4.03
CA MET A 138 6.56 -11.59 2.84
C MET A 138 5.16 -12.24 2.90
N LEU A 139 4.74 -12.72 4.08
CA LEU A 139 3.39 -13.25 4.26
C LEU A 139 2.32 -12.19 4.04
N ALA A 140 2.51 -10.97 4.54
CA ALA A 140 1.61 -9.85 4.28
C ALA A 140 1.54 -9.50 2.78
N LEU A 141 2.68 -9.39 2.12
CA LEU A 141 2.75 -9.10 0.68
C LEU A 141 2.17 -10.23 -0.17
N SER A 142 2.21 -11.48 0.30
CA SER A 142 1.60 -12.61 -0.42
C SER A 142 0.10 -12.41 -0.69
N HIS A 143 -0.59 -11.61 0.15
CA HIS A 143 -1.99 -11.26 -0.05
C HIS A 143 -2.23 -10.52 -1.37
N ALA A 144 -1.27 -9.68 -1.80
CA ALA A 144 -1.33 -9.01 -3.09
C ALA A 144 -1.25 -9.99 -4.27
N TYR A 145 -0.57 -11.11 -4.10
CA TYR A 145 -0.49 -12.15 -5.15
C TYR A 145 -1.68 -13.13 -5.12
N VAL A 146 -2.22 -13.40 -3.93
CA VAL A 146 -3.33 -14.36 -3.74
C VAL A 146 -4.67 -13.76 -4.14
N GLY A 147 -4.91 -12.51 -3.76
CA GLY A 147 -6.19 -11.82 -3.97
C GLY A 147 -6.49 -11.43 -5.42
N ASN A 148 -5.51 -11.55 -6.32
CA ASN A 148 -5.61 -11.10 -7.71
C ASN A 148 -6.14 -9.66 -7.82
N PRO A 149 -5.46 -8.69 -7.16
CA PRO A 149 -5.90 -7.30 -7.11
C PRO A 149 -5.80 -6.61 -8.45
N LYS A 150 -6.57 -5.53 -8.62
CA LYS A 150 -6.33 -4.50 -9.64
C LYS A 150 -5.37 -3.45 -9.13
N THR A 151 -5.51 -3.07 -7.86
CA THR A 151 -4.68 -2.05 -7.21
C THR A 151 -4.28 -2.50 -5.82
N VAL A 152 -3.00 -2.35 -5.47
CA VAL A 152 -2.45 -2.63 -4.14
C VAL A 152 -2.06 -1.31 -3.48
N LEU A 153 -2.53 -1.09 -2.26
CA LEU A 153 -2.17 0.02 -1.40
C LEU A 153 -1.14 -0.48 -0.40
N LEU A 154 0.07 0.09 -0.40
CA LEU A 154 1.23 -0.38 0.36
C LEU A 154 1.66 0.69 1.36
N ASP A 155 1.55 0.41 2.66
CA ASP A 155 1.84 1.35 3.74
C ASP A 155 3.12 0.96 4.47
N GLU A 156 4.25 1.61 4.11
CA GLU A 156 5.58 1.46 4.73
C GLU A 156 6.03 -0.01 4.89
N VAL A 157 5.86 -0.79 3.81
CA VAL A 157 6.05 -2.25 3.84
C VAL A 157 7.51 -2.68 4.01
N SER A 158 8.47 -1.78 3.86
CA SER A 158 9.91 -2.03 4.03
C SER A 158 10.45 -1.55 5.39
N MET A 159 9.66 -0.84 6.19
CA MET A 159 10.12 -0.19 7.41
C MET A 159 10.61 -1.19 8.47
N GLY A 160 11.77 -0.88 9.09
CA GLY A 160 12.35 -1.66 10.20
C GLY A 160 12.91 -3.03 9.79
N LEU A 161 13.09 -3.27 8.51
CA LEU A 161 13.64 -4.52 7.98
C LEU A 161 15.14 -4.40 7.65
N ALA A 162 15.83 -5.54 7.62
CA ALA A 162 17.21 -5.59 7.20
C ALA A 162 17.36 -5.19 5.72
N PRO A 163 18.43 -4.49 5.31
CA PRO A 163 18.60 -4.00 3.94
C PRO A 163 18.41 -5.05 2.85
N LYS A 164 18.89 -6.27 3.07
CA LYS A 164 18.69 -7.39 2.13
C LYS A 164 17.20 -7.72 1.92
N ILE A 165 16.39 -7.67 2.98
CA ILE A 165 14.95 -7.94 2.89
C ILE A 165 14.24 -6.78 2.17
N VAL A 166 14.68 -5.55 2.42
CA VAL A 166 14.17 -4.37 1.69
C VAL A 166 14.37 -4.55 0.19
N GLU A 167 15.58 -4.93 -0.24
CA GLU A 167 15.85 -5.21 -1.67
C GLU A 167 14.93 -6.31 -2.22
N GLU A 168 14.78 -7.42 -1.49
CA GLU A 168 13.87 -8.51 -1.88
C GLU A 168 12.43 -7.98 -2.05
N ILE A 169 11.94 -7.12 -1.15
CA ILE A 169 10.60 -6.52 -1.22
C ILE A 169 10.44 -5.67 -2.49
N PHE A 170 11.41 -4.79 -2.80
CA PHE A 170 11.32 -3.96 -4.00
C PHE A 170 11.31 -4.80 -5.29
N VAL A 171 12.07 -5.89 -5.35
CA VAL A 171 12.00 -6.85 -6.46
C VAL A 171 10.58 -7.42 -6.61
N TYR A 172 9.89 -7.73 -5.49
CA TYR A 172 8.51 -8.21 -5.53
C TYR A 172 7.53 -7.13 -5.99
N LEU A 173 7.73 -5.87 -5.60
CA LEU A 173 6.89 -4.76 -6.06
C LEU A 173 7.08 -4.51 -7.56
N GLU A 174 8.32 -4.59 -8.06
CA GLU A 174 8.60 -4.55 -9.50
C GLU A 174 7.91 -5.68 -10.26
N ASP A 175 7.90 -6.89 -9.70
CA ASP A 175 7.23 -8.04 -10.32
C ASP A 175 5.71 -7.85 -10.37
N LEU A 176 5.09 -7.27 -9.33
CA LEU A 176 3.68 -6.88 -9.34
C LEU A 176 3.39 -5.85 -10.44
N ALA A 177 4.25 -4.83 -10.59
CA ALA A 177 4.13 -3.83 -11.64
C ALA A 177 4.21 -4.45 -13.05
N LYS A 178 5.17 -5.37 -13.28
CA LYS A 178 5.30 -6.11 -14.55
C LYS A 178 4.09 -7.00 -14.85
N GLN A 179 3.33 -7.42 -13.85
CA GLN A 179 2.07 -8.15 -14.01
C GLN A 179 0.87 -7.22 -14.28
N GLY A 180 1.08 -5.91 -14.40
CA GLY A 180 0.02 -4.92 -14.63
C GLY A 180 -0.83 -4.65 -13.39
N ILE A 181 -0.28 -4.83 -12.19
CA ILE A 181 -0.99 -4.54 -10.95
C ILE A 181 -0.65 -3.11 -10.52
N ALA A 182 -1.64 -2.23 -10.53
CA ALA A 182 -1.46 -0.85 -10.09
C ALA A 182 -1.07 -0.78 -8.60
N GLN A 183 -0.22 0.17 -8.23
CA GLN A 183 0.27 0.31 -6.86
C GLN A 183 0.16 1.76 -6.39
N LEU A 184 -0.32 1.96 -5.16
CA LEU A 184 -0.13 3.21 -4.41
C LEU A 184 0.85 2.89 -3.28
N LEU A 185 2.08 3.37 -3.43
CA LEU A 185 3.21 3.03 -2.57
C LEU A 185 3.54 4.19 -1.63
N VAL A 186 3.38 3.97 -0.34
CA VAL A 186 3.91 4.84 0.72
C VAL A 186 5.17 4.21 1.27
N GLU A 187 6.31 4.92 1.17
CA GLU A 187 7.62 4.41 1.61
C GLU A 187 8.50 5.51 2.19
N GLN A 188 9.40 5.12 3.10
CA GLN A 188 10.44 5.98 3.64
C GLN A 188 11.74 5.94 2.81
N TYR A 189 11.97 4.85 2.07
CA TYR A 189 13.10 4.72 1.14
C TYR A 189 12.80 5.48 -0.16
N VAL A 190 12.86 6.83 -0.08
CA VAL A 190 12.46 7.75 -1.16
C VAL A 190 13.12 7.38 -2.49
N SER A 191 14.44 7.18 -2.50
CA SER A 191 15.17 6.85 -3.74
C SER A 191 14.66 5.56 -4.39
N ARG A 192 14.29 4.55 -3.61
CA ARG A 192 13.74 3.30 -4.12
C ARG A 192 12.30 3.48 -4.64
N ALA A 193 11.49 4.23 -3.91
CA ALA A 193 10.13 4.54 -4.34
C ALA A 193 10.14 5.30 -5.67
N LEU A 194 11.04 6.29 -5.83
CA LEU A 194 11.18 7.05 -7.06
C LEU A 194 11.69 6.22 -8.25
N GLN A 195 12.57 5.23 -8.02
CA GLN A 195 13.04 4.32 -9.06
C GLN A 195 11.92 3.42 -9.61
N LEU A 196 10.94 3.09 -8.78
CA LEU A 196 9.83 2.20 -9.14
C LEU A 196 8.62 2.95 -9.68
N ALA A 197 8.42 4.21 -9.27
CA ALA A 197 7.21 4.97 -9.55
C ALA A 197 7.18 5.53 -10.99
N ASP A 198 5.99 5.49 -11.59
CA ASP A 198 5.65 6.21 -12.82
C ASP A 198 5.21 7.64 -12.52
N TYR A 199 4.59 7.86 -11.34
CA TYR A 199 4.08 9.16 -10.89
C TYR A 199 4.25 9.33 -9.38
N VAL A 200 4.40 10.58 -8.93
CA VAL A 200 4.68 10.91 -7.54
C VAL A 200 3.76 12.01 -7.04
N TYR A 201 3.19 11.80 -5.87
CA TYR A 201 2.57 12.82 -5.07
C TYR A 201 3.39 13.07 -3.80
N ILE A 202 3.56 14.33 -3.42
CA ILE A 202 4.10 14.69 -2.10
C ILE A 202 2.95 15.25 -1.27
N LEU A 203 2.68 14.60 -0.14
CA LEU A 203 1.70 15.02 0.85
C LEU A 203 2.42 15.76 1.98
N ASP A 204 2.01 17.00 2.22
CA ASP A 204 2.48 17.81 3.34
C ASP A 204 1.29 18.42 4.10
N ARG A 205 1.26 18.23 5.42
CA ARG A 205 0.23 18.76 6.32
C ARG A 205 -1.21 18.55 5.81
N GLY A 206 -1.44 17.37 5.23
CA GLY A 206 -2.74 16.94 4.74
C GLY A 206 -3.14 17.52 3.39
N ARG A 207 -2.21 18.09 2.61
CA ARG A 207 -2.43 18.60 1.26
C ARG A 207 -1.39 18.07 0.28
N ILE A 208 -1.74 17.96 -0.99
CA ILE A 208 -0.75 17.67 -2.04
C ILE A 208 0.05 18.96 -2.30
N SER A 209 1.35 18.88 -2.07
CA SER A 209 2.31 19.96 -2.33
C SER A 209 3.04 19.81 -3.66
N PHE A 210 3.10 18.58 -4.19
CA PHE A 210 3.67 18.27 -5.50
C PHE A 210 2.92 17.09 -6.14
N ALA A 211 2.80 17.15 -7.47
CA ALA A 211 2.28 16.06 -8.30
C ALA A 211 2.98 16.10 -9.65
N GLY A 212 3.63 15.00 -10.06
CA GLY A 212 4.40 14.96 -11.31
C GLY A 212 5.16 13.65 -11.48
N GLU A 213 5.99 13.57 -12.54
CA GLU A 213 6.86 12.42 -12.78
C GLU A 213 8.09 12.44 -11.85
N PRO A 214 8.70 11.27 -11.54
CA PRO A 214 9.88 11.20 -10.68
C PRO A 214 11.04 12.10 -11.12
N GLY A 215 11.25 12.30 -12.43
CA GLY A 215 12.29 13.14 -13.00
C GLY A 215 12.07 14.64 -12.82
N GLU A 216 10.87 15.08 -12.44
CA GLU A 216 10.53 16.48 -12.20
C GLU A 216 10.80 16.90 -10.75
N ILE A 217 11.11 15.94 -9.87
CA ILE A 217 11.36 16.21 -8.45
C ILE A 217 12.83 16.57 -8.25
N SER A 218 13.10 17.80 -7.79
CA SER A 218 14.44 18.17 -7.35
C SER A 218 14.74 17.61 -5.95
N GLU A 219 16.04 17.33 -5.68
CA GLU A 219 16.47 16.96 -4.32
C GLU A 219 16.06 18.02 -3.30
N GLU A 220 16.06 19.30 -3.69
CA GLU A 220 15.61 20.42 -2.86
C GLU A 220 14.14 20.31 -2.50
N THR A 221 13.25 19.91 -3.43
CA THR A 221 11.83 19.71 -3.17
C THR A 221 11.60 18.60 -2.15
N ILE A 222 12.35 17.50 -2.28
CA ILE A 222 12.32 16.39 -1.33
C ILE A 222 12.79 16.88 0.04
N MET A 223 13.98 17.50 0.11
CA MET A 223 14.56 18.01 1.35
C MET A 223 13.63 18.99 2.06
N ASN A 224 13.07 19.97 1.34
CA ASN A 224 12.16 20.95 1.91
C ASN A 224 10.88 20.31 2.47
N SER A 225 10.36 19.29 1.80
CA SER A 225 9.16 18.57 2.28
C SER A 225 9.44 17.82 3.58
N TYR A 226 10.65 17.27 3.76
CA TYR A 226 11.01 16.51 4.96
C TYR A 226 11.59 17.39 6.08
N LEU A 227 12.32 18.48 5.75
CA LEU A 227 12.93 19.38 6.74
C LEU A 227 11.99 20.49 7.20
N GLY A 228 11.05 20.95 6.36
CA GLY A 228 10.06 21.96 6.71
C GLY A 228 9.15 21.54 7.88
N SER A 229 9.04 20.25 8.19
CA SER A 229 8.32 19.74 9.34
C SER A 229 9.09 19.81 10.67
N LEU A 230 10.41 20.10 10.64
CA LEU A 230 11.26 20.20 11.85
C LEU A 230 11.35 21.64 12.39
N ALA A 231 10.80 22.62 11.66
CA ALA A 231 10.91 24.06 11.99
C ALA A 231 9.60 24.68 12.52
N SER A 232 8.64 23.86 12.96
CA SER A 232 7.35 24.35 13.49
C SER A 232 6.96 23.69 14.79
#